data_600179b3bf5e166f741558cbe40f94e4
#
_entry.id   600179b3bf5e166f741558cbe40f94e4
#
_cell.length_a   1.000
_cell.length_b   1.000
_cell.length_c   1.000
_cell.angle_alpha   90.00
_cell.angle_beta   90.00
_cell.angle_gamma   90.00
#
_symmetry.space_group_name_H-M   'P 1'
#
loop_
_entity.id
_entity.type
_entity.pdbx_description
1 polymer ?
#
loop_
_entity_poly.entity_id
_entity_poly.type
_entity_poly.pdbx_seq_one_letter_code
_entity_poly.pdbx_strand_id
1 'polypeptide(L)'
;MESAGFSTVFANDIDPRSKRTFEVNTPNIPFECKSLVDVQPSDLPEFDCLTGGFPCQPFSVSGKRLGFQDTRGTLFFKIAELLHHKRPRTFLLENVKQLYHHDEGRTFKTILRVLREDLGYDVHYQVLNTLDYGLPQNRERVFIVGFDKPTDFVFPEPVRLSISVRDLLETNVDEKYYYREGHKHYKAIANGVKDPDKVYQWRWSYIRENKKNVAPTFLASYMQPTLVKVSDGIRGLTPREGLRLQGFPDSFEFPEEFSDRDKMHQIGNSVSVPVINQIAQKIRGALVH
;
A
#
# COMPACT_ATOMS: atom_id res chain seq x y z
N MET A 1 -1.01 10.14 -6.75
CA MET A 1 -0.17 11.36 -6.86
C MET A 1 -0.50 12.15 -8.13
N GLU A 2 -0.43 11.57 -9.32
CA GLU A 2 -0.67 12.28 -10.59
C GLU A 2 -2.03 12.96 -10.67
N SER A 3 -3.11 12.27 -10.25
CA SER A 3 -4.46 12.86 -10.16
C SER A 3 -4.56 14.07 -9.22
N ALA A 4 -3.60 14.25 -8.32
CA ALA A 4 -3.45 15.43 -7.47
C ALA A 4 -2.49 16.48 -8.06
N GLY A 5 -1.97 16.26 -9.29
CA GLY A 5 -1.13 17.18 -10.04
C GLY A 5 0.37 17.09 -9.74
N PHE A 6 0.84 15.96 -9.19
CA PHE A 6 2.26 15.62 -9.17
C PHE A 6 2.63 14.88 -10.45
N SER A 7 3.84 15.05 -10.92
CA SER A 7 4.40 14.28 -12.03
C SER A 7 5.47 13.34 -11.51
N THR A 8 5.37 12.06 -11.85
CA THR A 8 6.39 11.08 -11.50
C THR A 8 7.60 11.27 -12.41
N VAL A 9 8.77 11.45 -11.84
CA VAL A 9 10.03 11.64 -12.59
C VAL A 9 10.97 10.44 -12.48
N PHE A 10 10.75 9.57 -11.49
CA PHE A 10 11.58 8.38 -11.25
C PHE A 10 10.83 7.38 -10.38
N ALA A 11 11.06 6.10 -10.61
CA ALA A 11 10.54 5.02 -9.78
C ALA A 11 11.62 3.95 -9.50
N ASN A 12 11.49 3.28 -8.35
CA ASN A 12 12.40 2.19 -7.96
C ASN A 12 11.64 1.11 -7.19
N ASP A 13 11.93 -0.13 -7.51
CA ASP A 13 11.60 -1.31 -6.73
C ASP A 13 12.64 -2.41 -7.02
N ILE A 14 12.84 -3.32 -6.09
CA ILE A 14 13.73 -4.48 -6.28
C ILE A 14 13.05 -5.61 -7.08
N ASP A 15 11.71 -5.66 -7.09
CA ASP A 15 10.95 -6.72 -7.76
C ASP A 15 10.83 -6.45 -9.27
N PRO A 16 11.40 -7.29 -10.13
CA PRO A 16 11.28 -7.11 -11.58
C PRO A 16 9.83 -7.20 -12.09
N ARG A 17 8.92 -7.85 -11.34
CA ARG A 17 7.49 -7.87 -11.68
C ARG A 17 6.85 -6.50 -11.46
N SER A 18 7.24 -5.80 -10.38
CA SER A 18 6.82 -4.40 -10.15
C SER A 18 7.27 -3.51 -11.29
N LYS A 19 8.51 -3.66 -11.77
CA LYS A 19 9.02 -2.94 -12.95
C LYS A 19 8.15 -3.19 -14.18
N ARG A 20 7.89 -4.46 -14.51
CA ARG A 20 7.09 -4.84 -15.68
C ARG A 20 5.67 -4.25 -15.63
N THR A 21 5.00 -4.33 -14.47
CA THR A 21 3.68 -3.73 -14.29
C THR A 21 3.73 -2.20 -14.41
N PHE A 22 4.77 -1.58 -13.84
CA PHE A 22 4.95 -0.13 -13.92
C PHE A 22 5.13 0.32 -15.38
N GLU A 23 6.00 -0.34 -16.15
CA GLU A 23 6.28 -0.03 -17.55
C GLU A 23 5.06 -0.14 -18.46
N VAL A 24 4.16 -1.11 -18.21
CA VAL A 24 2.89 -1.24 -18.96
C VAL A 24 1.98 -0.03 -18.73
N ASN A 25 1.92 0.48 -17.49
CA ASN A 25 1.00 1.57 -17.12
C ASN A 25 1.63 2.98 -17.26
N THR A 26 2.97 3.07 -17.25
CA THR A 26 3.71 4.33 -17.27
C THR A 26 5.00 4.22 -18.09
N PRO A 27 4.90 3.97 -19.41
CA PRO A 27 6.03 3.56 -20.26
C PRO A 27 7.14 4.62 -20.39
N ASN A 28 6.86 5.89 -20.12
CA ASN A 28 7.78 6.99 -20.31
C ASN A 28 8.51 7.45 -19.04
N ILE A 29 8.29 6.77 -17.92
CA ILE A 29 8.92 7.12 -16.64
C ILE A 29 10.08 6.18 -16.36
N PRO A 30 11.29 6.69 -16.06
CA PRO A 30 12.44 5.88 -15.68
C PRO A 30 12.14 5.02 -14.46
N PHE A 31 12.43 3.72 -14.58
CA PHE A 31 12.28 2.76 -13.48
C PHE A 31 13.58 2.00 -13.26
N GLU A 32 14.17 2.14 -12.08
CA GLU A 32 15.32 1.33 -11.68
C GLU A 32 14.90 0.08 -10.89
N CYS A 33 15.25 -1.08 -11.44
CA CYS A 33 15.01 -2.37 -10.78
C CYS A 33 16.25 -2.81 -10.01
N LYS A 34 16.47 -2.20 -8.85
CA LYS A 34 17.56 -2.55 -7.92
C LYS A 34 17.15 -2.28 -6.48
N SER A 35 17.90 -2.85 -5.54
CA SER A 35 17.67 -2.53 -4.12
C SER A 35 17.82 -1.03 -3.89
N LEU A 36 16.92 -0.42 -3.12
CA LEU A 36 17.03 0.99 -2.75
C LEU A 36 18.36 1.29 -2.04
N VAL A 37 18.95 0.32 -1.35
CA VAL A 37 20.26 0.47 -0.68
C VAL A 37 21.37 0.80 -1.68
N ASP A 38 21.24 0.32 -2.92
CA ASP A 38 22.23 0.51 -3.98
C ASP A 38 21.98 1.78 -4.82
N VAL A 39 20.86 2.47 -4.61
CA VAL A 39 20.53 3.76 -5.28
C VAL A 39 21.39 4.85 -4.66
N GLN A 40 22.20 5.53 -5.47
CA GLN A 40 22.95 6.69 -4.97
C GLN A 40 22.14 7.97 -5.12
N PRO A 41 22.29 8.95 -4.21
CA PRO A 41 21.61 10.25 -4.37
C PRO A 41 21.91 10.92 -5.73
N SER A 42 23.11 10.71 -6.28
CA SER A 42 23.50 11.22 -7.58
C SER A 42 22.75 10.58 -8.76
N ASP A 43 22.19 9.37 -8.57
CA ASP A 43 21.46 8.65 -9.62
C ASP A 43 20.04 9.24 -9.81
N LEU A 44 19.55 9.96 -8.81
CA LEU A 44 18.21 10.50 -8.81
C LEU A 44 18.16 11.88 -9.47
N PRO A 45 17.12 12.14 -10.29
CA PRO A 45 16.85 13.51 -10.76
C PRO A 45 16.55 14.44 -9.58
N GLU A 46 16.40 15.72 -9.86
CA GLU A 46 15.80 16.66 -8.89
C GLU A 46 14.29 16.43 -8.80
N PHE A 47 13.74 16.50 -7.59
CA PHE A 47 12.30 16.30 -7.35
C PHE A 47 11.83 17.08 -6.11
N ASP A 48 10.57 17.49 -6.11
CA ASP A 48 9.95 18.21 -5.00
C ASP A 48 9.34 17.29 -3.94
N CYS A 49 9.00 16.05 -4.29
CA CYS A 49 8.32 15.12 -3.41
C CYS A 49 8.94 13.72 -3.51
N LEU A 50 9.31 13.16 -2.36
CA LEU A 50 9.69 11.74 -2.26
C LEU A 50 8.51 10.94 -1.73
N THR A 51 8.14 9.85 -2.42
CA THR A 51 7.17 8.90 -1.90
C THR A 51 7.82 7.54 -1.68
N GLY A 52 7.46 6.84 -0.60
CA GLY A 52 8.04 5.53 -0.34
C GLY A 52 7.29 4.70 0.69
N GLY A 53 7.33 3.38 0.48
CA GLY A 53 7.00 2.38 1.48
C GLY A 53 8.27 1.63 1.89
N PHE A 54 8.36 1.21 3.14
CA PHE A 54 9.49 0.43 3.63
C PHE A 54 9.00 -0.68 4.59
N PRO A 55 9.72 -1.81 4.71
CA PRO A 55 9.29 -2.90 5.59
C PRO A 55 9.44 -2.49 7.06
N CYS A 56 8.51 -3.00 7.89
CA CYS A 56 8.61 -2.87 9.34
C CYS A 56 9.64 -3.88 9.87
N GLN A 57 10.89 -3.45 9.97
CA GLN A 57 11.99 -4.23 10.52
C GLN A 57 12.54 -3.57 11.79
N PRO A 58 13.00 -4.37 12.79
CA PRO A 58 13.63 -3.81 13.98
C PRO A 58 14.92 -3.07 13.61
N PHE A 59 15.08 -1.89 14.19
CA PHE A 59 16.34 -1.15 14.10
C PHE A 59 17.24 -1.60 15.24
N SER A 60 18.45 -2.08 14.96
CA SER A 60 19.46 -2.20 15.99
C SER A 60 19.93 -0.78 16.36
N VAL A 61 19.43 -0.27 17.49
CA VAL A 61 19.81 1.05 18.02
C VAL A 61 21.20 0.94 18.67
N SER A 62 22.22 0.83 17.85
CA SER A 62 23.60 0.92 18.30
C SER A 62 24.32 1.98 17.46
N GLY A 63 24.29 3.23 17.90
CA GLY A 63 25.04 4.28 17.21
C GLY A 63 24.66 5.69 17.64
N LYS A 64 25.67 6.48 17.96
CA LYS A 64 25.61 7.89 18.32
C LYS A 64 25.06 8.76 17.18
N ARG A 65 24.51 9.93 17.53
CA ARG A 65 23.99 10.97 16.62
C ARG A 65 24.80 11.09 15.32
N LEU A 66 24.08 11.11 14.17
CA LEU A 66 24.58 11.31 12.80
C LEU A 66 25.38 10.14 12.18
N GLY A 67 25.31 8.94 12.72
CA GLY A 67 25.95 7.78 12.11
C GLY A 67 25.07 7.08 11.08
N PHE A 68 24.75 7.69 9.92
CA PHE A 68 24.21 6.95 8.76
C PHE A 68 25.11 5.77 8.35
N GLN A 69 26.38 5.77 8.81
CA GLN A 69 27.35 4.72 8.53
C GLN A 69 27.19 3.45 9.37
N ASP A 70 26.66 3.55 10.61
CA ASP A 70 26.52 2.38 11.52
C ASP A 70 25.17 1.68 11.44
N THR A 71 24.19 2.27 10.74
CA THR A 71 22.84 1.71 10.52
C THR A 71 22.69 1.12 9.13
N ARG A 72 23.79 0.79 8.47
CA ARG A 72 23.82 0.18 7.15
C ARG A 72 22.93 -1.06 7.11
N GLY A 73 21.80 -0.96 6.38
CA GLY A 73 20.99 -2.13 6.06
C GLY A 73 19.49 -1.99 6.26
N THR A 74 18.94 -0.90 6.81
CA THR A 74 17.50 -0.75 6.80
C THR A 74 17.04 0.25 5.74
N LEU A 75 15.99 -0.10 4.99
CA LEU A 75 15.47 0.74 3.93
C LEU A 75 15.02 2.13 4.42
N PHE A 76 14.57 2.25 5.67
CA PHE A 76 14.24 3.55 6.25
C PHE A 76 15.45 4.49 6.31
N PHE A 77 16.63 4.01 6.74
CA PHE A 77 17.81 4.87 6.81
C PHE A 77 18.34 5.25 5.44
N LYS A 78 18.12 4.41 4.44
CA LYS A 78 18.40 4.79 3.05
C LYS A 78 17.46 5.88 2.53
N ILE A 79 16.17 5.80 2.88
CA ILE A 79 15.22 6.90 2.61
C ILE A 79 15.68 8.18 3.32
N ALA A 80 16.09 8.10 4.58
CA ALA A 80 16.60 9.24 5.33
C ALA A 80 17.87 9.84 4.70
N GLU A 81 18.79 9.02 4.20
CA GLU A 81 19.96 9.45 3.43
C GLU A 81 19.55 10.22 2.15
N LEU A 82 18.60 9.68 1.38
CA LEU A 82 18.09 10.35 0.18
C LEU A 82 17.43 11.70 0.51
N LEU A 83 16.63 11.75 1.59
CA LEU A 83 16.03 12.99 2.08
C LEU A 83 17.10 14.01 2.52
N HIS A 84 18.16 13.54 3.16
CA HIS A 84 19.29 14.41 3.58
C HIS A 84 19.98 15.04 2.38
N HIS A 85 20.30 14.26 1.35
CA HIS A 85 21.05 14.73 0.20
C HIS A 85 20.23 15.53 -0.81
N LYS A 86 18.99 15.08 -1.09
CA LYS A 86 18.12 15.69 -2.10
C LYS A 86 17.27 16.84 -1.56
N ARG A 87 16.98 16.87 -0.28
CA ARG A 87 16.21 17.92 0.38
C ARG A 87 14.91 18.28 -0.36
N PRO A 88 14.06 17.29 -0.75
CA PRO A 88 12.80 17.62 -1.39
C PRO A 88 11.92 18.48 -0.47
N ARG A 89 11.07 19.29 -1.08
CA ARG A 89 10.14 20.16 -0.34
C ARG A 89 9.19 19.39 0.56
N THR A 90 8.87 18.14 0.19
CA THR A 90 7.97 17.27 0.95
C THR A 90 8.30 15.80 0.74
N PHE A 91 7.82 14.96 1.64
CA PHE A 91 7.79 13.51 1.44
C PHE A 91 6.49 12.91 1.97
N LEU A 92 6.12 11.74 1.42
CA LEU A 92 5.03 10.90 1.88
C LEU A 92 5.55 9.47 2.06
N LEU A 93 5.61 9.00 3.30
CA LEU A 93 5.98 7.62 3.62
C LEU A 93 4.77 6.83 4.11
N GLU A 94 4.70 5.56 3.70
CA GLU A 94 3.64 4.63 4.12
C GLU A 94 4.23 3.42 4.84
N ASN A 95 3.48 2.91 5.82
CA ASN A 95 3.80 1.64 6.45
C ASN A 95 2.55 0.99 7.06
N VAL A 96 2.68 -0.27 7.47
CA VAL A 96 1.63 -0.97 8.20
C VAL A 96 1.39 -0.32 9.56
N LYS A 97 0.14 -0.32 10.04
CA LYS A 97 -0.23 0.24 11.36
C LYS A 97 0.63 -0.32 12.51
N GLN A 98 1.04 -1.58 12.40
CA GLN A 98 1.87 -2.25 13.42
C GLN A 98 3.21 -1.54 13.67
N LEU A 99 3.72 -0.76 12.72
CA LEU A 99 4.93 0.05 12.91
C LEU A 99 4.81 0.97 14.13
N TYR A 100 3.62 1.50 14.39
CA TYR A 100 3.35 2.38 15.52
C TYR A 100 3.61 1.73 16.89
N HIS A 101 3.39 0.41 16.99
CA HIS A 101 3.58 -0.38 18.21
C HIS A 101 4.82 -1.27 18.18
N HIS A 102 5.53 -1.29 17.05
CA HIS A 102 6.68 -2.16 16.85
C HIS A 102 7.78 -1.82 17.88
N ASP A 103 8.33 -2.87 18.52
CA ASP A 103 9.37 -2.71 19.54
C ASP A 103 8.94 -1.73 20.65
N GLU A 104 7.74 -1.89 21.21
CA GLU A 104 7.16 -0.99 22.24
C GLU A 104 7.10 0.49 21.79
N GLY A 105 6.98 0.73 20.49
CA GLY A 105 6.95 2.05 19.89
C GLY A 105 8.35 2.68 19.70
N ARG A 106 9.43 2.02 20.09
CA ARG A 106 10.81 2.54 19.95
C ARG A 106 11.17 2.79 18.49
N THR A 107 10.78 1.85 17.60
CA THR A 107 11.00 1.98 16.15
C THR A 107 10.36 3.25 15.59
N PHE A 108 9.10 3.50 15.89
CA PHE A 108 8.39 4.67 15.38
C PHE A 108 8.94 5.98 15.95
N LYS A 109 9.26 6.01 17.25
CA LYS A 109 9.93 7.16 17.88
C LYS A 109 11.27 7.47 17.23
N THR A 110 12.07 6.44 16.88
CA THR A 110 13.34 6.62 16.17
C THR A 110 13.12 7.22 14.78
N ILE A 111 12.15 6.74 14.03
CA ILE A 111 11.78 7.32 12.72
C ILE A 111 11.45 8.80 12.86
N LEU A 112 10.57 9.17 13.80
CA LEU A 112 10.18 10.55 14.00
C LEU A 112 11.36 11.44 14.43
N ARG A 113 12.21 10.93 15.32
CA ARG A 113 13.43 11.65 15.75
C ARG A 113 14.35 11.95 14.56
N VAL A 114 14.65 10.93 13.74
CA VAL A 114 15.50 11.10 12.55
C VAL A 114 14.91 12.15 11.61
N LEU A 115 13.62 12.04 11.29
CA LEU A 115 12.98 12.95 10.35
C LEU A 115 12.89 14.39 10.88
N ARG A 116 12.58 14.57 12.17
CA ARG A 116 12.39 15.88 12.80
C ARG A 116 13.69 16.52 13.26
N GLU A 117 14.47 15.78 14.05
CA GLU A 117 15.65 16.35 14.74
C GLU A 117 16.90 16.26 13.87
N ASP A 118 17.15 15.10 13.22
CA ASP A 118 18.37 14.91 12.45
C ASP A 118 18.25 15.55 11.06
N LEU A 119 17.05 15.48 10.40
CA LEU A 119 16.82 16.02 9.08
C LEU A 119 16.10 17.39 9.08
N GLY A 120 15.47 17.79 10.16
CA GLY A 120 14.83 19.10 10.31
C GLY A 120 13.55 19.29 9.52
N TYR A 121 12.82 18.20 9.18
CA TYR A 121 11.51 18.31 8.55
C TYR A 121 10.41 18.59 9.58
N ASP A 122 9.41 19.37 9.18
CA ASP A 122 8.14 19.44 9.90
C ASP A 122 7.30 18.21 9.55
N VAL A 123 7.07 17.33 10.55
CA VAL A 123 6.56 15.98 10.31
C VAL A 123 5.22 15.75 10.97
N HIS A 124 4.25 15.37 10.16
CA HIS A 124 2.89 14.98 10.53
C HIS A 124 2.67 13.49 10.25
N TYR A 125 1.87 12.82 11.08
CA TYR A 125 1.54 11.41 10.84
C TYR A 125 0.16 11.06 11.34
N GLN A 126 -0.49 10.11 10.65
CA GLN A 126 -1.80 9.60 11.02
C GLN A 126 -1.99 8.17 10.53
N VAL A 127 -2.74 7.37 11.29
CA VAL A 127 -3.23 6.07 10.82
C VAL A 127 -4.56 6.28 10.11
N LEU A 128 -4.62 5.92 8.84
CA LEU A 128 -5.82 6.02 8.02
C LEU A 128 -6.30 4.62 7.62
N ASN A 129 -7.62 4.47 7.49
CA ASN A 129 -8.24 3.23 7.02
C ASN A 129 -8.86 3.47 5.65
N THR A 130 -8.60 2.60 4.69
CA THR A 130 -9.20 2.66 3.35
C THR A 130 -10.74 2.77 3.37
N LEU A 131 -11.39 2.18 4.38
CA LEU A 131 -12.84 2.32 4.60
C LEU A 131 -13.32 3.75 4.71
N ASP A 132 -12.52 4.61 5.31
CA ASP A 132 -12.84 6.00 5.56
C ASP A 132 -12.58 6.88 4.33
N TYR A 133 -12.21 6.26 3.20
CA TYR A 133 -11.87 6.95 1.95
C TYR A 133 -12.59 6.35 0.73
N GLY A 134 -13.78 5.79 0.97
CA GLY A 134 -14.74 5.41 -0.07
C GLY A 134 -14.57 4.01 -0.66
N LEU A 135 -13.72 3.14 -0.09
CA LEU A 135 -13.57 1.77 -0.56
C LEU A 135 -13.92 0.73 0.53
N PRO A 136 -14.63 -0.34 0.20
CA PRO A 136 -15.08 -1.35 1.15
C PRO A 136 -13.98 -2.36 1.51
N GLN A 137 -12.81 -1.84 1.92
CA GLN A 137 -11.67 -2.64 2.39
C GLN A 137 -11.18 -2.13 3.75
N ASN A 138 -11.11 -3.02 4.72
CA ASN A 138 -10.52 -2.70 6.02
C ASN A 138 -8.99 -2.80 5.93
N ARG A 139 -8.31 -1.69 5.59
CA ARG A 139 -6.86 -1.60 5.45
C ARG A 139 -6.35 -0.36 6.17
N GLU A 140 -5.77 -0.57 7.34
CA GLU A 140 -5.16 0.49 8.15
C GLU A 140 -3.66 0.61 7.83
N ARG A 141 -3.22 1.86 7.57
CA ARG A 141 -1.82 2.19 7.31
C ARG A 141 -1.44 3.48 8.05
N VAL A 142 -0.21 3.55 8.52
CA VAL A 142 0.35 4.80 9.00
C VAL A 142 0.96 5.55 7.81
N PHE A 143 0.58 6.81 7.68
CA PHE A 143 1.14 7.75 6.72
C PHE A 143 1.94 8.80 7.47
N ILE A 144 3.14 9.10 6.95
CA ILE A 144 4.05 10.10 7.51
C ILE A 144 4.34 11.10 6.41
N VAL A 145 3.98 12.34 6.63
CA VAL A 145 4.18 13.46 5.69
C VAL A 145 5.16 14.43 6.32
N GLY A 146 6.14 14.88 5.57
CA GLY A 146 7.09 15.88 6.04
C GLY A 146 7.25 17.02 5.05
N PHE A 147 7.52 18.22 5.58
CA PHE A 147 7.78 19.43 4.83
C PHE A 147 9.13 20.01 5.23
N ASP A 148 9.85 20.60 4.27
CA ASP A 148 11.15 21.27 4.51
C ASP A 148 11.02 22.56 5.31
N LYS A 149 9.79 23.08 5.45
CA LYS A 149 9.44 24.27 6.23
C LYS A 149 8.23 24.00 7.12
N PRO A 150 8.07 24.73 8.23
CA PRO A 150 6.88 24.66 9.07
C PRO A 150 5.59 24.85 8.24
N THR A 151 4.62 23.97 8.43
CA THR A 151 3.44 23.90 7.56
C THR A 151 2.19 23.53 8.37
N ASP A 152 1.09 24.25 8.19
CA ASP A 152 -0.21 23.91 8.78
C ASP A 152 -0.89 22.78 7.98
N PHE A 153 -0.24 21.61 7.97
CA PHE A 153 -0.77 20.45 7.27
C PHE A 153 -1.76 19.66 8.14
N VAL A 154 -2.91 19.34 7.54
CA VAL A 154 -3.93 18.48 8.16
C VAL A 154 -4.28 17.34 7.20
N PHE A 155 -4.29 16.11 7.73
CA PHE A 155 -4.73 14.95 6.95
C PHE A 155 -6.17 15.09 6.47
N PRO A 156 -6.53 14.44 5.34
CA PRO A 156 -7.87 14.54 4.80
C PRO A 156 -8.92 13.95 5.74
N GLU A 157 -10.10 14.59 5.81
CA GLU A 157 -11.23 14.10 6.57
C GLU A 157 -11.83 12.82 5.96
N PRO A 158 -12.37 11.93 6.79
CA PRO A 158 -13.08 10.75 6.32
C PRO A 158 -14.26 11.09 5.40
N VAL A 159 -14.49 10.24 4.40
CA VAL A 159 -15.66 10.31 3.53
C VAL A 159 -16.59 9.12 3.79
N ARG A 160 -17.89 9.32 3.59
CA ARG A 160 -18.86 8.24 3.77
C ARG A 160 -18.63 7.13 2.73
N LEU A 161 -18.52 5.88 3.19
CA LEU A 161 -18.54 4.73 2.32
C LEU A 161 -19.95 4.58 1.70
N SER A 162 -20.03 4.63 0.37
CA SER A 162 -21.29 4.54 -0.39
C SER A 162 -21.40 3.29 -1.25
N ILE A 163 -20.31 2.52 -1.38
CA ILE A 163 -20.25 1.31 -2.20
C ILE A 163 -19.95 0.09 -1.34
N SER A 164 -20.39 -1.06 -1.78
CA SER A 164 -20.13 -2.37 -1.18
C SER A 164 -19.09 -3.16 -1.98
N VAL A 165 -18.63 -4.28 -1.42
CA VAL A 165 -17.77 -5.21 -2.19
C VAL A 165 -18.48 -5.71 -3.43
N ARG A 166 -19.80 -5.89 -3.37
CA ARG A 166 -20.61 -6.40 -4.51
C ARG A 166 -20.59 -5.48 -5.71
N ASP A 167 -20.59 -4.18 -5.48
CA ASP A 167 -20.56 -3.17 -6.55
C ASP A 167 -19.26 -3.20 -7.35
N LEU A 168 -18.22 -3.86 -6.82
CA LEU A 168 -16.90 -3.99 -7.43
C LEU A 168 -16.65 -5.35 -8.08
N LEU A 169 -17.63 -6.31 -7.96
CA LEU A 169 -17.49 -7.64 -8.52
C LEU A 169 -17.66 -7.63 -10.05
N GLU A 170 -16.90 -8.51 -10.70
CA GLU A 170 -17.06 -8.80 -12.13
C GLU A 170 -18.28 -9.70 -12.35
N THR A 171 -18.95 -9.50 -13.49
CA THR A 171 -20.13 -10.29 -13.86
C THR A 171 -19.78 -11.63 -14.52
N ASN A 172 -18.71 -11.65 -15.31
CA ASN A 172 -18.24 -12.85 -16.02
C ASN A 172 -16.88 -13.24 -15.46
N VAL A 173 -16.84 -14.27 -14.63
CA VAL A 173 -15.63 -14.72 -13.94
C VAL A 173 -15.30 -16.14 -14.36
N ASP A 174 -14.02 -16.38 -14.68
CA ASP A 174 -13.49 -17.69 -15.06
C ASP A 174 -13.78 -18.74 -13.97
N GLU A 175 -14.13 -19.95 -14.40
CA GLU A 175 -14.45 -21.09 -13.53
C GLU A 175 -13.33 -21.42 -12.53
N LYS A 176 -12.08 -21.12 -12.84
CA LYS A 176 -10.94 -21.34 -11.95
C LYS A 176 -11.04 -20.64 -10.59
N TYR A 177 -11.86 -19.58 -10.47
CA TYR A 177 -12.08 -18.87 -9.22
C TYR A 177 -13.14 -19.49 -8.33
N TYR A 178 -13.95 -20.42 -8.88
CA TYR A 178 -15.04 -21.06 -8.17
C TYR A 178 -14.59 -22.28 -7.37
N TYR A 179 -15.16 -22.42 -6.19
CA TYR A 179 -14.99 -23.61 -5.36
C TYR A 179 -16.16 -24.55 -5.63
N ARG A 180 -15.91 -25.60 -6.42
CA ARG A 180 -16.90 -26.61 -6.80
C ARG A 180 -16.75 -27.91 -6.02
N GLU A 181 -17.75 -28.79 -6.13
CA GLU A 181 -17.65 -30.17 -5.66
C GLU A 181 -16.41 -30.84 -6.26
N GLY A 182 -15.63 -31.53 -5.42
CA GLY A 182 -14.32 -32.06 -5.82
C GLY A 182 -13.12 -31.22 -5.40
N HIS A 183 -13.29 -29.93 -5.14
CA HIS A 183 -12.22 -29.12 -4.55
C HIS A 183 -11.98 -29.57 -3.07
N LYS A 184 -10.71 -29.83 -2.70
CA LYS A 184 -10.32 -30.37 -1.39
C LYS A 184 -10.94 -29.67 -0.17
N HIS A 185 -11.25 -28.39 -0.29
CA HIS A 185 -11.85 -27.56 0.77
C HIS A 185 -13.33 -27.22 0.55
N TYR A 186 -13.98 -27.78 -0.48
CA TYR A 186 -15.34 -27.40 -0.84
C TYR A 186 -16.33 -27.53 0.33
N LYS A 187 -16.34 -28.66 1.02
CA LYS A 187 -17.26 -28.89 2.15
C LYS A 187 -17.12 -27.84 3.24
N ALA A 188 -15.89 -27.49 3.61
CA ALA A 188 -15.63 -26.47 4.64
C ALA A 188 -16.08 -25.07 4.17
N ILE A 189 -15.80 -24.72 2.90
CA ILE A 189 -16.18 -23.45 2.28
C ILE A 189 -17.70 -23.36 2.15
N ALA A 190 -18.36 -24.39 1.62
CA ALA A 190 -19.83 -24.43 1.46
C ALA A 190 -20.56 -24.39 2.82
N ASN A 191 -19.96 -24.95 3.87
CA ASN A 191 -20.50 -24.87 5.22
C ASN A 191 -20.28 -23.51 5.89
N GLY A 192 -19.23 -22.78 5.56
CA GLY A 192 -18.89 -21.50 6.17
C GLY A 192 -19.41 -20.28 5.43
N VAL A 193 -19.59 -20.35 4.10
CA VAL A 193 -20.04 -19.23 3.26
C VAL A 193 -21.53 -19.39 2.98
N LYS A 194 -22.38 -18.77 3.76
CA LYS A 194 -23.85 -18.96 3.69
C LYS A 194 -24.59 -17.79 3.08
N ASP A 195 -24.29 -16.60 3.54
CA ASP A 195 -25.02 -15.38 3.21
C ASP A 195 -24.39 -14.70 1.98
N PRO A 196 -25.15 -14.46 0.91
CA PRO A 196 -24.65 -13.76 -0.27
C PRO A 196 -24.27 -12.30 0.05
N ASP A 197 -24.85 -11.66 1.05
CA ASP A 197 -24.58 -10.26 1.38
C ASP A 197 -23.36 -10.07 2.27
N LYS A 198 -22.67 -11.16 2.57
CA LYS A 198 -21.48 -11.16 3.43
C LYS A 198 -20.20 -11.40 2.64
N VAL A 199 -19.10 -10.93 3.23
CA VAL A 199 -17.75 -11.17 2.74
C VAL A 199 -17.02 -12.06 3.73
N TYR A 200 -16.34 -13.06 3.22
CA TYR A 200 -15.69 -14.08 4.01
C TYR A 200 -14.19 -14.13 3.73
N GLN A 201 -13.44 -14.71 4.65
CA GLN A 201 -12.01 -14.97 4.49
C GLN A 201 -11.69 -16.41 4.90
N TRP A 202 -11.00 -17.15 4.03
CA TRP A 202 -10.41 -18.43 4.39
C TRP A 202 -9.24 -18.24 5.35
N ARG A 203 -9.32 -18.89 6.52
CA ARG A 203 -8.31 -18.83 7.58
C ARG A 203 -7.79 -20.23 7.88
N TRP A 204 -7.02 -20.81 6.96
CA TRP A 204 -6.37 -22.13 7.11
C TRP A 204 -7.30 -23.28 7.48
N SER A 205 -8.00 -23.19 8.61
CA SER A 205 -8.85 -24.25 9.16
C SER A 205 -10.34 -23.87 9.26
N TYR A 206 -10.69 -22.61 9.08
CA TYR A 206 -12.07 -22.13 9.17
C TYR A 206 -12.34 -20.94 8.25
N ILE A 207 -13.63 -20.70 8.02
CA ILE A 207 -14.11 -19.51 7.32
C ILE A 207 -14.46 -18.45 8.36
N ARG A 208 -13.94 -17.25 8.19
CA ARG A 208 -14.28 -16.08 8.97
C ARG A 208 -15.20 -15.17 8.17
N GLU A 209 -16.37 -14.86 8.70
CA GLU A 209 -17.21 -13.77 8.21
C GLU A 209 -16.56 -12.43 8.59
N ASN A 210 -16.41 -11.53 7.63
CA ASN A 210 -15.85 -10.21 7.89
C ASN A 210 -16.92 -9.27 8.45
N LYS A 211 -16.58 -8.56 9.51
CA LYS A 211 -17.44 -7.53 10.09
C LYS A 211 -17.69 -6.41 9.07
N LYS A 212 -18.88 -5.80 9.13
CA LYS A 212 -19.28 -4.69 8.24
C LYS A 212 -19.36 -5.04 6.74
N ASN A 213 -19.32 -6.32 6.36
CA ASN A 213 -19.39 -6.77 4.97
C ASN A 213 -18.33 -6.15 4.04
N VAL A 214 -17.14 -5.96 4.55
CA VAL A 214 -16.02 -5.35 3.83
C VAL A 214 -14.91 -6.36 3.58
N ALA A 215 -14.13 -6.16 2.55
CA ALA A 215 -12.95 -6.96 2.28
C ALA A 215 -11.91 -6.76 3.40
N PRO A 216 -11.20 -7.81 3.83
CA PRO A 216 -10.05 -7.68 4.70
C PRO A 216 -8.88 -7.05 3.94
N THR A 217 -7.85 -6.62 4.66
CA THR A 217 -6.56 -6.24 4.04
C THR A 217 -6.04 -7.39 3.18
N PHE A 218 -5.77 -7.13 1.90
CA PHE A 218 -5.04 -8.06 1.06
C PHE A 218 -3.60 -8.23 1.54
N LEU A 219 -3.18 -9.48 1.63
CA LEU A 219 -1.82 -9.85 1.99
C LEU A 219 -1.05 -10.25 0.73
N ALA A 220 0.20 -9.82 0.64
CA ALA A 220 1.08 -10.23 -0.45
C ALA A 220 1.27 -11.76 -0.54
N SER A 221 1.09 -12.48 0.56
CA SER A 221 1.22 -13.95 0.60
C SER A 221 0.13 -14.72 -0.17
N TYR A 222 -0.99 -14.08 -0.52
CA TYR A 222 -2.17 -14.72 -1.18
C TYR A 222 -2.66 -16.02 -0.51
N MET A 223 -2.33 -16.24 0.75
CA MET A 223 -2.64 -17.51 1.44
C MET A 223 -4.02 -17.53 2.11
N GLN A 224 -4.72 -16.41 2.10
CA GLN A 224 -6.02 -16.25 2.77
C GLN A 224 -7.01 -15.55 1.82
N PRO A 225 -7.55 -16.27 0.83
CA PRO A 225 -8.44 -15.68 -0.16
C PRO A 225 -9.70 -15.10 0.51
N THR A 226 -10.12 -13.95 -0.02
CA THR A 226 -11.43 -13.38 0.27
C THR A 226 -12.46 -14.09 -0.58
N LEU A 227 -13.55 -14.53 0.04
CA LEU A 227 -14.60 -15.32 -0.58
C LEU A 227 -15.91 -14.54 -0.61
N VAL A 228 -16.65 -14.72 -1.69
CA VAL A 228 -18.00 -14.20 -1.88
C VAL A 228 -18.91 -15.31 -2.36
N LYS A 229 -20.20 -15.23 -1.99
CA LYS A 229 -21.23 -16.09 -2.54
C LYS A 229 -21.98 -15.29 -3.63
N VAL A 230 -22.03 -15.81 -4.82
CA VAL A 230 -22.72 -15.23 -5.97
C VAL A 230 -23.83 -16.19 -6.45
N SER A 231 -24.63 -15.79 -7.44
CA SER A 231 -25.71 -16.66 -8.00
C SER A 231 -25.19 -18.03 -8.40
N ASP A 232 -24.01 -18.07 -9.02
CA ASP A 232 -23.44 -19.28 -9.62
C ASP A 232 -22.61 -20.12 -8.63
N GLY A 233 -22.48 -19.68 -7.37
CA GLY A 233 -21.77 -20.44 -6.35
C GLY A 233 -20.90 -19.60 -5.44
N ILE A 234 -19.86 -20.22 -4.90
CA ILE A 234 -18.89 -19.58 -4.01
C ILE A 234 -17.56 -19.45 -4.74
N ARG A 235 -16.97 -18.28 -4.71
CA ARG A 235 -15.69 -18.01 -5.37
C ARG A 235 -14.75 -17.09 -4.59
N GLY A 236 -13.50 -17.13 -4.97
CA GLY A 236 -12.52 -16.11 -4.60
C GLY A 236 -12.71 -14.83 -5.40
N LEU A 237 -12.05 -13.76 -4.96
CA LEU A 237 -11.94 -12.54 -5.76
C LEU A 237 -10.90 -12.72 -6.87
N THR A 238 -11.15 -12.07 -7.99
CA THR A 238 -10.21 -11.98 -9.10
C THR A 238 -9.17 -10.90 -8.85
N PRO A 239 -8.03 -10.87 -9.58
CA PRO A 239 -7.09 -9.77 -9.52
C PRO A 239 -7.72 -8.42 -9.91
N ARG A 240 -8.65 -8.38 -10.87
CA ARG A 240 -9.36 -7.14 -11.25
C ARG A 240 -10.20 -6.59 -10.10
N GLU A 241 -10.92 -7.45 -9.41
CA GLU A 241 -11.69 -7.08 -8.21
C GLU A 241 -10.76 -6.62 -7.07
N GLY A 242 -9.60 -7.25 -6.94
CA GLY A 242 -8.55 -6.83 -6.02
C GLY A 242 -8.04 -5.41 -6.31
N LEU A 243 -7.80 -5.08 -7.59
CA LEU A 243 -7.43 -3.72 -8.02
C LEU A 243 -8.53 -2.71 -7.71
N ARG A 244 -9.80 -3.02 -8.04
CA ARG A 244 -10.95 -2.14 -7.73
C ARG A 244 -11.07 -1.87 -6.23
N LEU A 245 -10.82 -2.87 -5.38
CA LEU A 245 -10.83 -2.74 -3.92
C LEU A 245 -9.65 -1.92 -3.38
N GLN A 246 -8.59 -1.72 -4.16
CA GLN A 246 -7.51 -0.77 -3.88
C GLN A 246 -7.73 0.60 -4.56
N GLY A 247 -8.78 0.71 -5.41
CA GLY A 247 -9.14 1.94 -6.11
C GLY A 247 -8.36 2.21 -7.38
N PHE A 248 -7.71 1.20 -7.95
CA PHE A 248 -7.13 1.31 -9.29
C PHE A 248 -8.23 1.38 -10.35
N PRO A 249 -8.03 2.18 -11.42
CA PRO A 249 -8.98 2.23 -12.52
C PRO A 249 -8.96 0.92 -13.32
N ASP A 250 -10.05 0.63 -14.03
CA ASP A 250 -10.15 -0.57 -14.88
C ASP A 250 -9.17 -0.55 -16.07
N SER A 251 -8.60 0.63 -16.39
CA SER A 251 -7.52 0.78 -17.38
C SER A 251 -6.14 0.36 -16.86
N PHE A 252 -6.00 0.09 -15.56
CA PHE A 252 -4.74 -0.42 -15.02
C PHE A 252 -4.56 -1.88 -15.40
N GLU A 253 -3.42 -2.22 -15.99
CA GLU A 253 -3.16 -3.54 -16.53
C GLU A 253 -1.94 -4.21 -15.87
N PHE A 254 -2.02 -5.52 -15.78
CA PHE A 254 -0.84 -6.36 -15.50
C PHE A 254 -0.32 -6.97 -16.81
N PRO A 255 0.98 -7.26 -16.90
CA PRO A 255 1.50 -8.10 -17.97
C PRO A 255 0.71 -9.40 -18.12
N GLU A 256 0.40 -9.80 -19.35
CA GLU A 256 -0.44 -10.99 -19.64
C GLU A 256 0.17 -12.27 -19.07
N GLU A 257 1.49 -12.39 -19.09
CA GLU A 257 2.23 -13.55 -18.58
C GLU A 257 2.17 -13.74 -17.07
N PHE A 258 1.67 -12.76 -16.31
CA PHE A 258 1.63 -12.88 -14.85
C PHE A 258 0.51 -13.79 -14.37
N SER A 259 0.88 -14.69 -13.48
CA SER A 259 -0.09 -15.52 -12.77
C SER A 259 -0.98 -14.68 -11.83
N ASP A 260 -2.18 -15.19 -11.51
CA ASP A 260 -3.05 -14.53 -10.51
C ASP A 260 -2.34 -14.35 -9.16
N ARG A 261 -1.43 -15.26 -8.81
CA ARG A 261 -0.62 -15.15 -7.60
C ARG A 261 0.31 -13.94 -7.65
N ASP A 262 0.98 -13.70 -8.78
CA ASP A 262 1.87 -12.54 -8.96
C ASP A 262 1.08 -11.24 -8.93
N LYS A 263 -0.08 -11.21 -9.59
CA LYS A 263 -1.00 -10.08 -9.59
C LYS A 263 -1.50 -9.76 -8.17
N MET A 264 -1.99 -10.76 -7.44
CA MET A 264 -2.48 -10.60 -6.07
C MET A 264 -1.35 -10.22 -5.09
N HIS A 265 -0.13 -10.70 -5.32
CA HIS A 265 1.04 -10.28 -4.55
C HIS A 265 1.28 -8.77 -4.66
N GLN A 266 1.25 -8.24 -5.88
CA GLN A 266 1.42 -6.81 -6.12
C GLN A 266 0.26 -5.99 -5.54
N ILE A 267 -0.99 -6.45 -5.70
CA ILE A 267 -2.17 -5.82 -5.09
C ILE A 267 -2.04 -5.76 -3.56
N GLY A 268 -1.56 -6.83 -2.93
CA GLY A 268 -1.32 -6.86 -1.49
C GLY A 268 -0.28 -5.86 -1.00
N ASN A 269 0.77 -5.64 -1.81
CA ASN A 269 1.83 -4.67 -1.54
C ASN A 269 1.49 -3.25 -1.96
N SER A 270 0.44 -3.05 -2.76
CA SER A 270 0.05 -1.73 -3.22
C SER A 270 -0.59 -0.88 -2.11
N VAL A 271 -0.81 0.38 -2.42
CA VAL A 271 -1.49 1.35 -1.55
C VAL A 271 -2.93 1.58 -2.01
N SER A 272 -3.79 2.07 -1.12
CA SER A 272 -5.14 2.52 -1.47
C SER A 272 -5.06 3.83 -2.25
N VAL A 273 -5.45 3.79 -3.53
CA VAL A 273 -5.36 4.92 -4.45
C VAL A 273 -6.14 6.16 -3.95
N PRO A 274 -7.41 6.04 -3.46
CA PRO A 274 -8.15 7.19 -2.93
C PRO A 274 -7.47 7.83 -1.72
N VAL A 275 -6.90 7.04 -0.81
CA VAL A 275 -6.18 7.58 0.36
C VAL A 275 -4.99 8.40 -0.08
N ILE A 276 -4.14 7.85 -0.96
CA ILE A 276 -2.96 8.55 -1.49
C ILE A 276 -3.38 9.81 -2.25
N ASN A 277 -4.44 9.74 -3.06
CA ASN A 277 -4.92 10.90 -3.81
C ASN A 277 -5.33 12.05 -2.89
N GLN A 278 -6.11 11.77 -1.85
CA GLN A 278 -6.57 12.80 -0.92
C GLN A 278 -5.41 13.38 -0.09
N ILE A 279 -4.46 12.55 0.38
CA ILE A 279 -3.25 13.06 1.05
C ILE A 279 -2.45 13.95 0.09
N ALA A 280 -2.25 13.53 -1.16
CA ALA A 280 -1.52 14.29 -2.16
C ALA A 280 -2.15 15.65 -2.47
N GLN A 281 -3.49 15.73 -2.52
CA GLN A 281 -4.20 17.01 -2.68
C GLN A 281 -3.94 17.94 -1.50
N LYS A 282 -3.93 17.42 -0.25
CA LYS A 282 -3.60 18.19 0.95
C LYS A 282 -2.15 18.66 0.94
N ILE A 283 -1.20 17.78 0.56
CA ILE A 283 0.22 18.16 0.41
C ILE A 283 0.35 19.28 -0.61
N ARG A 284 -0.25 19.14 -1.80
CA ARG A 284 -0.20 20.17 -2.83
C ARG A 284 -0.76 21.51 -2.37
N GLY A 285 -1.90 21.49 -1.67
CA GLY A 285 -2.47 22.71 -1.08
C GLY A 285 -1.51 23.39 -0.10
N ALA A 286 -0.82 22.62 0.74
CA ALA A 286 0.13 23.12 1.72
C ALA A 286 1.45 23.65 1.10
N LEU A 287 1.83 23.19 -0.10
CA LEU A 287 3.02 23.66 -0.82
C LEU A 287 2.83 24.99 -1.59
N VAL A 288 1.60 25.43 -1.79
CA VAL A 288 1.26 26.64 -2.54
C VAL A 288 1.21 27.88 -1.65
N HIS A 289 1.13 27.67 -0.35
CA HIS A 289 1.15 28.73 0.68
C HIS A 289 2.53 28.83 1.33
#